data_702d8edb4d025026a32041797805b1d3
#
_entry.id   702d8edb4d025026a32041797805b1d3
#
_cell.length_a   1.000
_cell.length_b   1.000
_cell.length_c   1.000
_cell.angle_alpha   90.00
_cell.angle_beta   90.00
_cell.angle_gamma   90.00
#
_symmetry.space_group_name_H-M   'P 1'
#
loop_
_entity.id
_entity.type
_entity.pdbx_description
1 polymer ?
#
loop_
_entity_poly.entity_id
_entity_poly.type
_entity_poly.pdbx_seq_one_letter_code
_entity_poly.pdbx_strand_id
1 'polypeptide(L)'
;EKAIELDPNYADAHKNLGILLRQKRLLSKIEQAKKSEIKKSYKSNLRLTSNPFISNRKVEAELISQLYKINSKKLDDVDPGYLRYGNGKSSDYELFENNFSTIKTVEKDLINIMKKTVKSDIFIMESFFNIFQTGSGIISHNHIVNFDVTHGLLDQKFSLTYYLDIGDQSCDEPGVLKLQDPDREILPSEGMIVIFPASRNHSATYGGKKDRVMIGVNFYSLI
;
A
#
# COMPACT_ATOMS: atom_id res chain seq x y z
N GLU A 1 -2.60 -13.92 -22.43
CA GLU A 1 -3.16 -15.28 -22.64
C GLU A 1 -2.22 -16.10 -23.52
N LYS A 2 -1.93 -15.68 -24.75
CA LYS A 2 -1.09 -16.44 -25.69
C LYS A 2 0.31 -16.79 -25.14
N ALA A 3 0.94 -15.94 -24.34
CA ALA A 3 2.23 -16.23 -23.71
C ALA A 3 2.12 -17.37 -22.68
N ILE A 4 0.99 -17.46 -21.97
CA ILE A 4 0.71 -18.54 -21.01
C ILE A 4 0.39 -19.85 -21.71
N GLU A 5 -0.24 -19.79 -22.89
CA GLU A 5 -0.47 -20.98 -23.74
C GLU A 5 0.85 -21.57 -24.26
N LEU A 6 1.82 -20.70 -24.60
CA LEU A 6 3.13 -21.11 -25.09
C LEU A 6 4.08 -21.59 -24.00
N ASP A 7 4.02 -20.96 -22.82
CA ASP A 7 4.76 -21.33 -21.62
C ASP A 7 3.85 -21.16 -20.39
N PRO A 8 3.19 -22.24 -19.94
CA PRO A 8 2.32 -22.21 -18.76
C PRO A 8 3.02 -21.82 -17.45
N ASN A 9 4.34 -21.88 -17.40
CA ASN A 9 5.14 -21.54 -16.21
C ASN A 9 5.72 -20.12 -16.29
N TYR A 10 5.39 -19.35 -17.32
CA TYR A 10 5.90 -17.99 -17.48
C TYR A 10 5.29 -17.04 -16.43
N ALA A 11 6.00 -16.87 -15.31
CA ALA A 11 5.54 -16.14 -14.13
C ALA A 11 5.11 -14.70 -14.43
N ASP A 12 5.85 -13.97 -15.30
CA ASP A 12 5.51 -12.59 -15.64
C ASP A 12 4.21 -12.49 -16.44
N ALA A 13 3.91 -13.48 -17.29
CA ALA A 13 2.65 -13.51 -18.03
C ALA A 13 1.46 -13.71 -17.08
N HIS A 14 1.59 -14.57 -16.07
CA HIS A 14 0.58 -14.77 -15.04
C HIS A 14 0.40 -13.52 -14.17
N LYS A 15 1.50 -12.88 -13.75
CA LYS A 15 1.48 -11.62 -12.99
C LYS A 15 0.74 -10.52 -13.78
N ASN A 16 1.10 -10.33 -15.04
CA ASN A 16 0.47 -9.32 -15.90
C ASN A 16 -1.02 -9.60 -16.15
N LEU A 17 -1.39 -10.86 -16.33
CA LEU A 17 -2.80 -11.25 -16.45
C LEU A 17 -3.56 -10.94 -15.15
N GLY A 18 -2.99 -11.23 -14.00
CA GLY A 18 -3.56 -10.91 -12.68
C GLY A 18 -3.84 -9.41 -12.54
N ILE A 19 -2.87 -8.56 -12.90
CA ILE A 19 -3.02 -7.10 -12.89
C ILE A 19 -4.17 -6.66 -13.81
N LEU A 20 -4.22 -7.14 -15.04
CA LEU A 20 -5.28 -6.81 -16.01
C LEU A 20 -6.67 -7.24 -15.53
N LEU A 21 -6.79 -8.41 -14.91
CA LEU A 21 -8.05 -8.88 -14.36
C LEU A 21 -8.52 -8.02 -13.18
N ARG A 22 -7.61 -7.57 -12.32
CA ARG A 22 -7.94 -6.64 -11.23
C ARG A 22 -8.37 -5.27 -11.77
N GLN A 23 -7.68 -4.74 -12.78
CA GLN A 23 -8.06 -3.49 -13.44
C GLN A 23 -9.47 -3.57 -14.05
N LYS A 24 -9.80 -4.67 -14.75
CA LYS A 24 -11.16 -4.91 -15.26
C LYS A 24 -12.22 -4.97 -14.15
N ARG A 25 -11.92 -5.65 -13.04
CA ARG A 25 -12.82 -5.70 -11.88
C ARG A 25 -13.02 -4.32 -11.26
N LEU A 26 -11.95 -3.52 -11.13
CA LEU A 26 -12.04 -2.15 -10.63
C LEU A 26 -12.97 -1.31 -11.49
N LEU A 27 -12.79 -1.28 -12.81
CA LEU A 27 -13.65 -0.51 -13.72
C LEU A 27 -15.11 -0.92 -13.64
N SER A 28 -15.39 -2.24 -13.57
CA SER A 28 -16.75 -2.77 -13.36
C SER A 28 -17.35 -2.28 -12.04
N LYS A 29 -16.57 -2.25 -10.96
CA LYS A 29 -17.03 -1.75 -9.65
C LYS A 29 -17.31 -0.26 -9.66
N ILE A 30 -16.48 0.54 -10.29
CA ILE A 30 -16.70 1.99 -10.47
C ILE A 30 -17.98 2.23 -11.28
N GLU A 31 -18.18 1.49 -12.36
CA GLU A 31 -19.40 1.62 -13.17
C GLU A 31 -20.66 1.25 -12.38
N GLN A 32 -20.61 0.18 -11.58
CA GLN A 32 -21.71 -0.20 -10.69
C GLN A 32 -21.99 0.87 -9.64
N ALA A 33 -20.95 1.47 -9.03
CA ALA A 33 -21.10 2.53 -8.05
C ALA A 33 -21.75 3.79 -8.66
N LYS A 34 -21.35 4.17 -9.88
CA LYS A 34 -21.96 5.30 -10.63
C LYS A 34 -23.44 5.08 -10.92
N LYS A 35 -23.85 3.84 -11.20
CA LYS A 35 -25.28 3.50 -11.46
C LYS A 35 -26.14 3.49 -10.20
N SER A 36 -25.57 3.33 -9.02
CA SER A 36 -26.28 3.20 -7.74
C SER A 36 -26.63 4.53 -7.08
N GLU A 37 -26.78 5.64 -7.77
CA GLU A 37 -27.19 6.99 -7.28
C GLU A 37 -26.59 7.45 -5.92
N ILE A 38 -25.58 6.75 -5.39
CA ILE A 38 -24.88 7.18 -4.18
C ILE A 38 -23.95 8.33 -4.58
N LYS A 39 -24.53 9.52 -4.80
CA LYS A 39 -23.82 10.80 -4.92
C LYS A 39 -23.11 11.09 -3.59
N LYS A 40 -22.02 10.41 -3.29
CA LYS A 40 -21.14 10.80 -2.20
C LYS A 40 -20.20 11.89 -2.70
N SER A 41 -20.28 13.01 -2.03
CA SER A 41 -19.65 14.28 -2.34
C SER A 41 -18.14 14.16 -2.61
N TYR A 42 -17.74 14.48 -3.82
CA TYR A 42 -16.37 14.66 -4.31
C TYR A 42 -15.49 15.59 -3.41
N LYS A 43 -16.13 16.46 -2.63
CA LYS A 43 -15.49 17.46 -1.76
C LYS A 43 -14.72 16.86 -0.57
N SER A 44 -14.94 15.60 -0.19
CA SER A 44 -14.28 15.02 0.98
C SER A 44 -12.85 14.57 0.70
N ASN A 45 -12.52 14.21 -0.54
CA ASN A 45 -11.21 13.69 -0.89
C ASN A 45 -10.14 14.78 -1.04
N LEU A 46 -10.55 16.01 -1.37
CA LEU A 46 -9.67 17.18 -1.44
C LEU A 46 -8.97 17.50 -0.10
N ARG A 47 -9.55 17.10 1.04
CA ARG A 47 -8.90 17.30 2.35
C ARG A 47 -7.67 16.42 2.57
N LEU A 48 -7.58 15.26 1.89
CA LEU A 48 -6.43 14.36 2.01
C LEU A 48 -5.23 14.83 1.18
N THR A 49 -5.41 15.73 0.22
CA THR A 49 -4.29 16.28 -0.57
C THR A 49 -3.34 17.10 0.28
N SER A 50 -3.86 17.92 1.21
CA SER A 50 -3.07 18.78 2.07
C SER A 50 -2.70 18.12 3.41
N ASN A 51 -3.61 17.30 3.97
CA ASN A 51 -3.43 16.65 5.26
C ASN A 51 -3.71 15.16 5.12
N PRO A 52 -2.68 14.29 5.27
CA PRO A 52 -2.91 12.86 5.33
C PRO A 52 -3.80 12.52 6.54
N PHE A 53 -4.65 11.53 6.37
CA PHE A 53 -5.41 10.98 7.49
C PHE A 53 -4.48 10.13 8.35
N ILE A 54 -4.48 10.38 9.66
CA ILE A 54 -3.69 9.63 10.63
C ILE A 54 -4.65 9.01 11.65
N SER A 55 -4.47 7.74 11.90
CA SER A 55 -5.21 6.96 12.87
C SER A 55 -4.30 5.93 13.53
N ASN A 56 -4.81 5.21 14.52
CA ASN A 56 -4.09 4.12 15.17
C ASN A 56 -4.96 2.87 15.24
N ARG A 57 -4.30 1.72 15.13
CA ARG A 57 -4.86 0.40 15.35
C ARG A 57 -3.89 -0.42 16.19
N LYS A 58 -4.41 -1.17 17.18
CA LYS A 58 -3.58 -2.07 17.98
C LYS A 58 -2.92 -3.11 17.07
N VAL A 59 -1.65 -3.37 17.31
CA VAL A 59 -0.89 -4.44 16.63
C VAL A 59 -1.08 -5.73 17.42
N GLU A 60 -1.49 -6.81 16.76
CA GLU A 60 -1.58 -8.13 17.33
C GLU A 60 -0.17 -8.74 17.50
N ALA A 61 0.09 -9.32 18.67
CA ALA A 61 1.40 -9.92 18.98
C ALA A 61 1.85 -10.97 17.94
N GLU A 62 0.90 -11.70 17.35
CA GLU A 62 1.20 -12.77 16.38
C GLU A 62 1.40 -12.24 14.95
N LEU A 63 0.93 -11.01 14.63
CA LEU A 63 0.93 -10.49 13.26
C LEU A 63 2.34 -10.46 12.68
N ILE A 64 3.28 -9.85 13.39
CA ILE A 64 4.66 -9.72 12.93
C ILE A 64 5.29 -11.10 12.70
N SER A 65 5.10 -12.03 13.64
CA SER A 65 5.63 -13.40 13.50
C SER A 65 5.04 -14.16 12.31
N GLN A 66 3.79 -13.88 11.95
CA GLN A 66 3.15 -14.45 10.77
C GLN A 66 3.72 -13.85 9.47
N LEU A 67 3.98 -12.53 9.44
CA LEU A 67 4.58 -11.89 8.27
C LEU A 67 5.97 -12.48 7.94
N TYR A 68 6.79 -12.79 8.97
CA TYR A 68 8.09 -13.44 8.76
C TYR A 68 8.00 -14.85 8.15
N LYS A 69 6.86 -15.52 8.24
CA LYS A 69 6.61 -16.85 7.64
C LYS A 69 6.11 -16.78 6.20
N ILE A 70 5.68 -15.61 5.74
CA ILE A 70 5.22 -15.41 4.36
C ILE A 70 6.43 -15.30 3.45
N ASN A 71 6.29 -15.85 2.24
CA ASN A 71 7.31 -15.72 1.21
C ASN A 71 7.58 -14.25 0.88
N SER A 72 8.84 -13.89 0.84
CA SER A 72 9.27 -12.51 0.62
C SER A 72 10.60 -12.48 -0.14
N LYS A 73 10.81 -11.41 -0.90
CA LYS A 73 12.04 -11.14 -1.66
C LYS A 73 12.86 -10.07 -0.97
N LYS A 74 14.16 -10.00 -1.25
CA LYS A 74 14.98 -8.85 -0.86
C LYS A 74 14.42 -7.57 -1.48
N LEU A 75 14.58 -6.44 -0.80
CA LEU A 75 14.07 -5.15 -1.31
C LEU A 75 14.63 -4.82 -2.69
N ASP A 76 15.91 -5.05 -2.92
CA ASP A 76 16.57 -4.80 -4.21
C ASP A 76 16.02 -5.69 -5.36
N ASP A 77 15.38 -6.80 -5.04
CA ASP A 77 14.85 -7.77 -6.04
C ASP A 77 13.34 -7.55 -6.33
N VAL A 78 12.67 -6.65 -5.60
CA VAL A 78 11.21 -6.50 -5.71
C VAL A 78 10.81 -5.64 -6.89
N ASP A 79 11.51 -4.53 -7.11
CA ASP A 79 11.17 -3.53 -8.11
C ASP A 79 12.31 -3.35 -9.13
N PRO A 80 12.02 -3.49 -10.44
CA PRO A 80 13.03 -3.29 -11.48
C PRO A 80 13.54 -1.84 -11.58
N GLY A 81 12.95 -0.90 -10.85
CA GLY A 81 13.30 0.53 -10.86
C GLY A 81 14.05 1.02 -9.61
N TYR A 82 14.51 0.12 -8.76
CA TYR A 82 15.25 0.48 -7.53
C TYR A 82 14.48 1.41 -6.59
N LEU A 83 13.15 1.35 -6.60
CA LEU A 83 12.32 2.16 -5.71
C LEU A 83 12.59 1.84 -4.24
N ARG A 84 12.75 0.54 -3.94
CA ARG A 84 13.18 0.04 -2.64
C ARG A 84 14.64 -0.36 -2.74
N TYR A 85 15.40 -0.14 -1.68
CA TYR A 85 16.83 -0.41 -1.66
C TYR A 85 17.32 -0.88 -0.29
N GLY A 86 18.49 -1.50 -0.29
CA GLY A 86 19.23 -1.91 0.90
C GLY A 86 18.72 -3.20 1.53
N ASN A 87 19.13 -3.44 2.76
CA ASN A 87 18.80 -4.66 3.48
C ASN A 87 17.34 -4.66 3.92
N GLY A 88 16.67 -5.77 3.74
CA GLY A 88 15.29 -5.95 4.13
C GLY A 88 14.55 -6.86 3.15
N LYS A 89 13.24 -6.97 3.35
CA LYS A 89 12.38 -7.87 2.58
C LYS A 89 11.03 -7.21 2.28
N SER A 90 10.43 -7.61 1.16
CA SER A 90 9.05 -7.29 0.81
C SER A 90 8.30 -8.53 0.36
N SER A 91 7.01 -8.62 0.70
CA SER A 91 6.14 -9.62 0.10
C SER A 91 5.82 -9.26 -1.35
N ASP A 92 5.09 -10.15 -2.02
CA ASP A 92 4.33 -9.79 -3.21
C ASP A 92 3.23 -8.76 -2.88
N TYR A 93 2.45 -8.39 -3.89
CA TYR A 93 1.38 -7.40 -3.76
C TYR A 93 0.01 -8.01 -3.42
N GLU A 94 -0.01 -9.24 -2.89
CA GLU A 94 -1.21 -10.05 -2.60
C GLU A 94 -1.32 -10.48 -1.13
N LEU A 95 -0.76 -9.70 -0.20
CA LEU A 95 -0.73 -10.05 1.23
C LEU A 95 -2.09 -10.48 1.77
N PHE A 96 -3.17 -9.80 1.38
CA PHE A 96 -4.51 -10.10 1.87
C PHE A 96 -5.15 -11.34 1.23
N GLU A 97 -4.54 -11.93 0.21
CA GLU A 97 -4.93 -13.26 -0.27
C GLU A 97 -4.44 -14.40 0.65
N ASN A 98 -3.56 -14.07 1.61
CA ASN A 98 -3.08 -15.02 2.60
C ASN A 98 -4.18 -15.41 3.59
N ASN A 99 -4.24 -16.70 3.96
CA ASN A 99 -5.31 -17.26 4.79
C ASN A 99 -5.04 -17.25 6.31
N PHE A 100 -3.99 -16.58 6.79
CA PHE A 100 -3.80 -16.41 8.23
C PHE A 100 -4.93 -15.59 8.85
N SER A 101 -5.56 -16.10 9.90
CA SER A 101 -6.72 -15.47 10.54
C SER A 101 -6.44 -14.05 11.03
N THR A 102 -5.24 -13.81 11.57
CA THR A 102 -4.81 -12.48 12.02
C THR A 102 -4.70 -11.51 10.85
N ILE A 103 -4.16 -11.94 9.69
CA ILE A 103 -4.10 -11.10 8.48
C ILE A 103 -5.50 -10.76 7.99
N LYS A 104 -6.44 -11.72 8.02
CA LYS A 104 -7.85 -11.47 7.65
C LYS A 104 -8.54 -10.49 8.60
N THR A 105 -8.21 -10.53 9.89
CA THR A 105 -8.71 -9.55 10.87
C THR A 105 -8.17 -8.15 10.55
N VAL A 106 -6.86 -8.03 10.30
CA VAL A 106 -6.22 -6.78 9.89
C VAL A 106 -6.82 -6.24 8.61
N GLU A 107 -6.97 -7.06 7.57
CA GLU A 107 -7.63 -6.70 6.30
C GLU A 107 -9.00 -6.07 6.54
N LYS A 108 -9.85 -6.75 7.33
CA LYS A 108 -11.21 -6.27 7.64
C LYS A 108 -11.20 -4.91 8.33
N ASP A 109 -10.32 -4.72 9.30
CA ASP A 109 -10.22 -3.47 10.05
C ASP A 109 -9.69 -2.34 9.17
N LEU A 110 -8.65 -2.60 8.36
CA LEU A 110 -8.11 -1.62 7.43
C LEU A 110 -9.14 -1.23 6.37
N ILE A 111 -9.93 -2.18 5.83
CA ILE A 111 -11.05 -1.89 4.92
C ILE A 111 -12.04 -0.91 5.58
N ASN A 112 -12.41 -1.14 6.82
CA ASN A 112 -13.34 -0.26 7.55
C ASN A 112 -12.76 1.15 7.75
N ILE A 113 -11.47 1.26 8.06
CA ILE A 113 -10.77 2.54 8.22
C ILE A 113 -10.70 3.27 6.86
N MET A 114 -10.29 2.58 5.79
CA MET A 114 -10.23 3.14 4.44
C MET A 114 -11.60 3.67 3.99
N LYS A 115 -12.67 2.87 4.11
CA LYS A 115 -14.04 3.28 3.76
C LYS A 115 -14.49 4.52 4.53
N LYS A 116 -14.23 4.59 5.83
CA LYS A 116 -14.56 5.76 6.66
C LYS A 116 -13.79 7.00 6.23
N THR A 117 -12.52 6.83 5.87
CA THR A 117 -11.63 7.93 5.47
C THR A 117 -12.06 8.55 4.14
N VAL A 118 -12.27 7.73 3.12
CA VAL A 118 -12.67 8.21 1.78
C VAL A 118 -14.19 8.37 1.62
N LYS A 119 -14.97 7.97 2.64
CA LYS A 119 -16.45 8.05 2.68
C LYS A 119 -17.12 7.37 1.49
N SER A 120 -16.55 6.27 1.02
CA SER A 120 -17.10 5.45 -0.06
C SER A 120 -16.76 3.98 0.15
N ASP A 121 -17.36 3.11 -0.64
CA ASP A 121 -16.81 1.77 -0.84
C ASP A 121 -15.44 1.87 -1.49
N ILE A 122 -14.64 0.82 -1.32
CA ILE A 122 -13.26 0.80 -1.80
C ILE A 122 -12.97 -0.46 -2.60
N PHE A 123 -11.92 -0.39 -3.43
CA PHE A 123 -11.32 -1.53 -4.09
C PHE A 123 -9.83 -1.58 -3.79
N ILE A 124 -9.37 -2.66 -3.13
CA ILE A 124 -7.95 -2.88 -2.87
C ILE A 124 -7.30 -3.37 -4.16
N MET A 125 -6.27 -2.66 -4.61
CA MET A 125 -5.49 -3.04 -5.78
C MET A 125 -4.28 -3.87 -5.39
N GLU A 126 -3.60 -3.47 -4.32
CA GLU A 126 -2.36 -4.07 -3.85
C GLU A 126 -2.33 -4.07 -2.33
N SER A 127 -1.78 -5.13 -1.75
CA SER A 127 -1.48 -5.22 -0.33
C SER A 127 -0.15 -5.96 -0.15
N PHE A 128 0.76 -5.41 0.66
CA PHE A 128 2.10 -5.96 0.84
C PHE A 128 2.63 -5.61 2.24
N PHE A 129 3.69 -6.27 2.66
CA PHE A 129 4.47 -5.81 3.80
C PHE A 129 5.91 -5.53 3.38
N ASN A 130 6.56 -4.64 4.12
CA ASN A 130 7.99 -4.40 4.05
C ASN A 130 8.61 -4.62 5.44
N ILE A 131 9.77 -5.24 5.45
CA ILE A 131 10.67 -5.33 6.60
C ILE A 131 11.93 -4.56 6.22
N PHE A 132 12.16 -3.42 6.85
CA PHE A 132 13.32 -2.59 6.64
C PHE A 132 14.38 -2.90 7.69
N GLN A 133 15.63 -3.03 7.24
CA GLN A 133 16.80 -3.18 8.07
C GLN A 133 17.73 -1.97 7.90
N THR A 134 18.79 -1.89 8.67
CA THR A 134 19.76 -0.78 8.64
C THR A 134 20.21 -0.47 7.20
N GLY A 135 20.11 0.80 6.80
CA GLY A 135 20.53 1.28 5.49
C GLY A 135 19.54 0.98 4.37
N SER A 136 18.30 0.60 4.70
CA SER A 136 17.24 0.37 3.72
C SER A 136 16.28 1.54 3.62
N GLY A 137 15.52 1.56 2.54
CA GLY A 137 14.53 2.60 2.35
C GLY A 137 13.74 2.49 1.06
N ILE A 138 12.98 3.54 0.81
CA ILE A 138 12.22 3.75 -0.41
C ILE A 138 12.54 5.16 -0.91
N ILE A 139 13.00 5.28 -2.16
CA ILE A 139 13.24 6.59 -2.78
C ILE A 139 11.92 7.32 -3.03
N SER A 140 12.00 8.62 -3.33
CA SER A 140 10.81 9.43 -3.62
C SER A 140 10.09 8.91 -4.86
N HIS A 141 8.82 8.53 -4.70
CA HIS A 141 7.96 7.98 -5.75
C HIS A 141 6.48 8.21 -5.39
N ASN A 142 5.61 7.96 -6.34
CA ASN A 142 4.16 7.87 -6.15
C ASN A 142 3.62 6.57 -6.74
N HIS A 143 2.32 6.32 -6.57
CA HIS A 143 1.70 5.08 -7.04
C HIS A 143 0.77 5.27 -8.25
N ILE A 144 0.90 6.38 -8.98
CA ILE A 144 0.13 6.62 -10.19
C ILE A 144 0.79 5.87 -11.36
N VAL A 145 -0.03 5.17 -12.12
CA VAL A 145 0.38 4.44 -13.32
C VAL A 145 -0.43 4.89 -14.54
N ASN A 146 -0.01 4.54 -15.76
CA ASN A 146 -0.70 4.93 -16.99
C ASN A 146 -2.18 4.55 -17.01
N PHE A 147 -2.55 3.45 -16.39
CA PHE A 147 -3.95 3.03 -16.24
C PHE A 147 -4.78 4.11 -15.50
N ASP A 148 -4.25 4.69 -14.43
CA ASP A 148 -4.93 5.72 -13.64
C ASP A 148 -5.17 6.99 -14.47
N VAL A 149 -4.16 7.40 -15.23
CA VAL A 149 -4.25 8.56 -16.14
C VAL A 149 -5.30 8.32 -17.22
N THR A 150 -5.22 7.16 -17.89
CA THR A 150 -6.11 6.80 -19.00
C THR A 150 -7.58 6.75 -18.60
N HIS A 151 -7.87 6.34 -17.35
CA HIS A 151 -9.24 6.17 -16.87
C HIS A 151 -9.71 7.29 -15.93
N GLY A 152 -8.91 8.35 -15.74
CA GLY A 152 -9.28 9.49 -14.89
C GLY A 152 -9.42 9.15 -13.42
N LEU A 153 -8.56 8.25 -12.90
CA LEU A 153 -8.64 7.73 -11.53
C LEU A 153 -7.65 8.37 -10.55
N LEU A 154 -6.98 9.46 -10.94
CA LEU A 154 -5.92 10.10 -10.15
C LEU A 154 -6.39 10.52 -8.76
N ASP A 155 -7.60 11.06 -8.66
CA ASP A 155 -8.19 11.53 -7.39
C ASP A 155 -8.90 10.42 -6.59
N GLN A 156 -9.01 9.23 -7.17
CA GLN A 156 -9.68 8.09 -6.54
C GLN A 156 -8.70 7.09 -5.93
N LYS A 157 -7.42 7.20 -6.22
CA LYS A 157 -6.38 6.27 -5.74
C LYS A 157 -5.67 6.81 -4.50
N PHE A 158 -5.54 5.95 -3.50
CA PHE A 158 -4.95 6.26 -2.20
C PHE A 158 -3.93 5.19 -1.83
N SER A 159 -2.96 5.61 -1.01
CA SER A 159 -2.01 4.72 -0.34
C SER A 159 -2.22 4.75 1.16
N LEU A 160 -2.12 3.60 1.78
CA LEU A 160 -2.16 3.40 3.21
C LEU A 160 -0.85 2.76 3.66
N THR A 161 -0.28 3.27 4.75
CA THR A 161 0.82 2.64 5.47
C THR A 161 0.38 2.36 6.90
N TYR A 162 0.51 1.11 7.36
CA TYR A 162 0.25 0.68 8.73
C TYR A 162 1.54 0.18 9.36
N TYR A 163 2.02 0.85 10.41
CA TYR A 163 3.29 0.58 11.08
C TYR A 163 3.08 -0.42 12.21
N LEU A 164 3.73 -1.58 12.12
CA LEU A 164 3.60 -2.69 13.06
C LEU A 164 4.72 -2.69 14.09
N ASP A 165 5.95 -2.52 13.63
CA ASP A 165 7.13 -2.32 14.46
C ASP A 165 7.91 -1.14 13.87
N ILE A 166 8.22 -0.19 14.72
CA ILE A 166 8.94 1.01 14.29
C ILE A 166 10.46 0.83 14.34
N GLY A 167 10.93 -0.29 14.87
CA GLY A 167 12.35 -0.59 15.02
C GLY A 167 13.04 0.31 16.05
N ASP A 168 14.26 0.71 15.72
CA ASP A 168 15.07 1.64 16.52
C ASP A 168 15.04 3.02 15.88
N GLN A 169 14.46 3.98 16.58
CA GLN A 169 14.36 5.37 16.12
C GLN A 169 15.44 6.28 16.72
N SER A 170 16.34 5.76 17.56
CA SER A 170 17.45 6.50 18.14
C SER A 170 18.65 6.50 17.18
N CYS A 171 18.43 6.98 15.94
CA CYS A 171 19.43 7.03 14.88
C CYS A 171 19.16 8.22 13.95
N ASP A 172 20.11 8.55 13.05
CA ASP A 172 20.00 9.69 12.14
C ASP A 172 18.85 9.57 11.15
N GLU A 173 18.54 8.33 10.73
CA GLU A 173 17.44 8.02 9.80
C GLU A 173 16.40 7.12 10.48
N PRO A 174 15.51 7.69 11.31
CA PRO A 174 14.57 6.91 12.13
C PRO A 174 13.36 6.36 11.33
N GLY A 175 13.40 6.46 10.01
CA GLY A 175 12.32 6.00 9.16
C GLY A 175 11.14 6.98 9.06
N VAL A 176 11.40 8.28 9.07
CA VAL A 176 10.39 9.31 8.84
C VAL A 176 9.72 9.11 7.49
N LEU A 177 8.40 9.09 7.44
CA LEU A 177 7.64 9.18 6.20
C LEU A 177 7.66 10.64 5.74
N LYS A 178 8.34 10.90 4.62
CA LYS A 178 8.42 12.22 3.99
C LYS A 178 7.40 12.26 2.86
N LEU A 179 6.39 13.10 2.97
CA LEU A 179 5.40 13.38 1.94
C LEU A 179 5.76 14.72 1.28
N GLN A 180 5.65 14.79 -0.05
CA GLN A 180 5.89 16.03 -0.82
C GLN A 180 4.54 16.60 -1.32
N ASP A 181 4.52 17.88 -1.65
CA ASP A 181 3.42 18.61 -2.27
C ASP A 181 2.05 18.51 -1.53
N PRO A 182 1.92 19.13 -0.34
CA PRO A 182 2.89 19.93 0.42
C PRO A 182 3.81 19.06 1.26
N ASP A 183 4.99 19.57 1.58
CA ASP A 183 5.97 18.85 2.39
C ASP A 183 5.42 18.58 3.79
N ARG A 184 5.57 17.33 4.21
CA ARG A 184 5.20 16.89 5.56
C ARG A 184 6.05 15.70 5.97
N GLU A 185 6.60 15.78 7.15
CA GLU A 185 7.33 14.69 7.80
C GLU A 185 6.49 14.08 8.91
N ILE A 186 6.41 12.75 8.93
CA ILE A 186 5.68 11.98 9.93
C ILE A 186 6.63 10.93 10.50
N LEU A 187 7.00 11.10 11.76
CA LEU A 187 7.72 10.05 12.49
C LEU A 187 6.70 8.98 12.89
N PRO A 188 6.86 7.73 12.45
CA PRO A 188 5.90 6.69 12.76
C PRO A 188 5.90 6.32 14.25
N SER A 189 4.73 5.88 14.72
CA SER A 189 4.61 5.15 15.98
C SER A 189 3.99 3.77 15.73
N GLU A 190 4.18 2.84 16.65
CA GLU A 190 3.55 1.53 16.57
C GLU A 190 2.03 1.65 16.52
N GLY A 191 1.42 0.90 15.62
CA GLY A 191 -0.02 0.95 15.39
C GLY A 191 -0.50 2.12 14.53
N MET A 192 0.37 3.08 14.16
CA MET A 192 -0.01 4.23 13.34
C MET A 192 -0.41 3.78 11.94
N ILE A 193 -1.50 4.36 11.46
CA ILE A 193 -1.99 4.25 10.08
C ILE A 193 -1.96 5.64 9.46
N VAL A 194 -1.34 5.75 8.28
CA VAL A 194 -1.32 6.97 7.48
C VAL A 194 -1.95 6.69 6.13
N ILE A 195 -2.98 7.48 5.75
CA ILE A 195 -3.62 7.39 4.42
C ILE A 195 -3.44 8.72 3.71
N PHE A 196 -2.98 8.68 2.45
CA PHE A 196 -2.74 9.85 1.62
C PHE A 196 -3.04 9.54 0.14
N PRO A 197 -3.28 10.56 -0.72
CA PRO A 197 -3.47 10.36 -2.16
C PRO A 197 -2.27 9.66 -2.78
N ALA A 198 -2.52 8.67 -3.62
CA ALA A 198 -1.48 7.90 -4.30
C ALA A 198 -0.62 8.74 -5.27
N SER A 199 -1.09 9.93 -5.64
CA SER A 199 -0.36 10.91 -6.46
C SER A 199 0.74 11.66 -5.69
N ARG A 200 0.73 11.65 -4.35
CA ARG A 200 1.76 12.31 -3.56
C ARG A 200 3.06 11.52 -3.59
N ASN A 201 4.14 12.18 -3.96
CA ASN A 201 5.47 11.62 -3.81
C ASN A 201 5.80 11.43 -2.33
N HIS A 202 6.40 10.30 -2.04
CA HIS A 202 6.81 9.98 -0.68
C HIS A 202 8.05 9.11 -0.65
N SER A 203 8.79 9.20 0.46
CA SER A 203 10.02 8.46 0.70
C SER A 203 10.20 8.14 2.18
N ALA A 204 11.07 7.19 2.47
CA ALA A 204 11.53 6.92 3.83
C ALA A 204 12.89 6.23 3.78
N THR A 205 13.80 6.63 4.67
CA THR A 205 15.09 5.96 4.89
C THR A 205 15.13 5.45 6.32
N TYR A 206 15.66 4.26 6.53
CA TYR A 206 15.75 3.63 7.83
C TYR A 206 17.18 3.19 8.15
N GLY A 207 17.74 3.73 9.22
CA GLY A 207 19.10 3.47 9.70
C GLY A 207 19.19 2.72 11.04
N GLY A 208 18.05 2.38 11.65
CA GLY A 208 17.99 1.72 12.95
C GLY A 208 18.50 0.28 12.94
N LYS A 209 18.88 -0.23 14.11
CA LYS A 209 19.51 -1.56 14.28
C LYS A 209 18.50 -2.71 14.40
N LYS A 210 17.23 -2.41 14.71
CA LYS A 210 16.14 -3.40 14.78
C LYS A 210 15.31 -3.34 13.52
N ASP A 211 14.71 -4.46 13.12
CA ASP A 211 13.80 -4.51 12.00
C ASP A 211 12.61 -3.54 12.21
N ARG A 212 12.24 -2.82 11.14
CA ARG A 212 11.03 -2.02 11.07
C ARG A 212 10.05 -2.69 10.13
N VAL A 213 8.84 -2.95 10.60
CA VAL A 213 7.83 -3.71 9.87
C VAL A 213 6.60 -2.86 9.60
N MET A 214 6.14 -2.86 8.37
CA MET A 214 4.94 -2.14 7.95
C MET A 214 4.13 -2.92 6.92
N ILE A 215 2.82 -2.68 6.88
CA ILE A 215 1.91 -3.10 5.80
C ILE A 215 1.59 -1.88 4.93
N GLY A 216 1.70 -2.05 3.61
CA GLY A 216 1.27 -1.08 2.61
C GLY A 216 0.03 -1.58 1.88
N VAL A 217 -0.89 -0.66 1.55
CA VAL A 217 -2.10 -0.96 0.76
C VAL A 217 -2.33 0.17 -0.23
N ASN A 218 -2.46 -0.18 -1.53
CA ASN A 218 -2.94 0.75 -2.55
C ASN A 218 -4.39 0.40 -2.90
N PHE A 219 -5.27 1.39 -2.84
CA PHE A 219 -6.70 1.18 -3.02
C PHE A 219 -7.37 2.35 -3.76
N TYR A 220 -8.55 2.09 -4.30
CA TYR A 220 -9.38 3.11 -4.94
C TYR A 220 -10.67 3.32 -4.15
N SER A 221 -11.11 4.58 -4.07
CA SER A 221 -12.49 4.91 -3.70
C SER A 221 -13.42 4.64 -4.89
N LEU A 222 -14.60 4.08 -4.62
CA LEU A 222 -15.62 3.79 -5.64
C LEU A 222 -16.67 4.89 -5.66
N ILE A 223 -16.35 6.02 -6.32
CA ILE A 223 -17.21 7.21 -6.43
C ILE A 223 -17.43 7.57 -7.89
#